data_b7f8c6fead486e568af3bf5a25191447
#
_entry.id   b7f8c6fead486e568af3bf5a25191447
#
_cell.length_a   1.000
_cell.length_b   1.000
_cell.length_c   1.000
_cell.angle_alpha   90.00
_cell.angle_beta   90.00
_cell.angle_gamma   90.00
#
_symmetry.space_group_name_H-M   'P 1'
#
loop_
_entity.id
_entity.type
_entity.pdbx_description
1 polymer ?
#
loop_
_entity_poly.entity_id
_entity_poly.type
_entity_poly.pdbx_seq_one_letter_code
_entity_poly.pdbx_strand_id
1 'polypeptide(L)'
;MTKNGIDVSEWQGDIDWSRVRTDFAILRAGYGREVSQKDKKFERNYSGAKANNIPCGAYWYSYAVSEDEARKEASACIEIIKGKQFEYPIYFDVEEQKIFDLGRDKVSKIIEAFCHELEKAGYFAGLYMSAYPLTKYTTEHVKRRYAVWVANYDVSKPDYSGPYGIWQKSSSGIVDGIAGNVDVDVCYTDYPTVIKNLGDNGFPKHTAPAHTKKTMKVTVEYDDHTYSGLLEEQ
;
A
#
# COMPACT_ATOMS: atom_id res chain seq x y z
N MET A 1 -16.38 -6.20 -6.30
CA MET A 1 -16.31 -7.63 -5.89
C MET A 1 -15.15 -7.76 -4.91
N THR A 2 -15.35 -8.51 -3.83
CA THR A 2 -14.27 -8.82 -2.89
C THR A 2 -13.24 -9.75 -3.53
N LYS A 3 -11.98 -9.64 -3.09
CA LYS A 3 -10.86 -10.45 -3.53
C LYS A 3 -10.29 -11.21 -2.35
N ASN A 4 -9.94 -12.50 -2.54
CA ASN A 4 -9.27 -13.30 -1.52
C ASN A 4 -7.76 -13.27 -1.75
N GLY A 5 -7.02 -13.04 -0.69
CA GLY A 5 -5.58 -12.92 -0.72
C GLY A 5 -4.89 -13.76 0.33
N ILE A 6 -3.57 -13.72 0.26
CA ILE A 6 -2.67 -14.26 1.26
C ILE A 6 -1.58 -13.25 1.56
N ASP A 7 -0.98 -13.32 2.74
CA ASP A 7 0.29 -12.67 2.97
C ASP A 7 1.35 -13.68 3.39
N VAL A 8 2.59 -13.44 2.98
CA VAL A 8 3.68 -14.40 3.10
C VAL A 8 5.02 -13.72 3.37
N SER A 9 5.91 -14.47 4.01
CA SER A 9 7.28 -14.08 4.31
C SER A 9 8.23 -15.26 4.16
N GLU A 10 9.44 -15.15 4.71
CA GLU A 10 10.37 -16.30 4.82
C GLU A 10 9.81 -17.44 5.65
N TRP A 11 8.81 -17.17 6.52
CA TRP A 11 8.23 -18.19 7.39
C TRP A 11 7.41 -19.26 6.66
N GLN A 12 6.89 -18.97 5.46
CA GLN A 12 6.22 -19.93 4.59
C GLN A 12 7.21 -20.80 3.78
N GLY A 13 8.51 -20.57 3.97
CA GLY A 13 9.56 -21.36 3.33
C GLY A 13 9.59 -21.22 1.80
N ASP A 14 9.74 -22.36 1.12
CA ASP A 14 9.77 -22.41 -0.33
C ASP A 14 8.37 -22.64 -0.90
N ILE A 15 7.79 -21.60 -1.46
CA ILE A 15 6.45 -21.63 -2.06
C ILE A 15 6.54 -22.11 -3.52
N ASP A 16 5.69 -23.05 -3.89
CA ASP A 16 5.43 -23.41 -5.28
C ASP A 16 4.30 -22.55 -5.84
N TRP A 17 4.66 -21.36 -6.33
CA TRP A 17 3.73 -20.37 -6.84
C TRP A 17 2.89 -20.86 -8.04
N SER A 18 3.33 -21.87 -8.77
CA SER A 18 2.56 -22.45 -9.89
C SER A 18 1.28 -23.16 -9.41
N ARG A 19 1.25 -23.59 -8.16
CA ARG A 19 0.10 -24.25 -7.52
C ARG A 19 -0.77 -23.29 -6.72
N VAL A 20 -0.25 -22.13 -6.31
CA VAL A 20 -1.00 -21.13 -5.52
C VAL A 20 -2.20 -20.61 -6.30
N ARG A 21 -3.37 -20.60 -5.68
CA ARG A 21 -4.60 -20.03 -6.23
C ARG A 21 -5.13 -18.96 -5.27
N THR A 22 -4.86 -17.71 -5.62
CA THR A 22 -5.26 -16.52 -4.86
C THR A 22 -5.49 -15.36 -5.80
N ASP A 23 -6.31 -14.38 -5.42
CA ASP A 23 -6.52 -13.17 -6.20
C ASP A 23 -5.37 -12.16 -6.04
N PHE A 24 -4.67 -12.19 -4.90
CA PHE A 24 -3.51 -11.31 -4.63
C PHE A 24 -2.62 -11.88 -3.52
N ALA A 25 -1.41 -11.35 -3.41
CA ALA A 25 -0.49 -11.66 -2.31
C ALA A 25 0.18 -10.39 -1.76
N ILE A 26 0.33 -10.28 -0.44
CA ILE A 26 1.14 -9.25 0.20
C ILE A 26 2.43 -9.90 0.71
N LEU A 27 3.58 -9.38 0.28
CA LEU A 27 4.88 -10.02 0.47
C LEU A 27 5.72 -9.25 1.49
N ARG A 28 6.26 -9.91 2.52
CA ARG A 28 7.21 -9.23 3.40
C ARG A 28 8.46 -8.83 2.63
N ALA A 29 8.70 -7.51 2.50
CA ALA A 29 9.92 -6.99 1.88
C ALA A 29 11.10 -7.07 2.85
N GLY A 30 10.86 -6.85 4.13
CA GLY A 30 11.87 -6.91 5.17
C GLY A 30 11.36 -6.33 6.50
N TYR A 31 12.29 -5.94 7.36
CA TYR A 31 12.02 -5.41 8.68
C TYR A 31 13.16 -4.52 9.17
N GLY A 32 12.87 -3.64 10.14
CA GLY A 32 13.90 -2.84 10.81
C GLY A 32 14.52 -1.76 9.91
N ARG A 33 15.74 -1.31 10.23
CA ARG A 33 16.33 -0.06 9.70
C ARG A 33 17.39 -0.25 8.62
N GLU A 34 17.75 -1.51 8.32
CA GLU A 34 18.90 -1.82 7.46
C GLU A 34 18.46 -2.61 6.22
N VAL A 35 19.05 -2.31 5.07
CA VAL A 35 18.83 -3.07 3.83
C VAL A 35 19.19 -4.56 3.97
N SER A 36 20.13 -4.89 4.86
CA SER A 36 20.50 -6.26 5.20
C SER A 36 19.39 -7.05 5.88
N GLN A 37 18.35 -6.37 6.39
CA GLN A 37 17.16 -6.96 7.00
C GLN A 37 16.04 -7.26 5.98
N LYS A 38 16.41 -7.32 4.68
CA LYS A 38 15.52 -7.83 3.63
C LYS A 38 15.06 -9.25 3.98
N ASP A 39 13.77 -9.53 3.79
CA ASP A 39 13.25 -10.90 3.92
C ASP A 39 13.95 -11.84 2.94
N LYS A 40 14.42 -12.97 3.43
CA LYS A 40 15.26 -13.92 2.66
C LYS A 40 14.52 -14.53 1.46
N LYS A 41 13.19 -14.55 1.49
CA LYS A 41 12.35 -15.09 0.42
C LYS A 41 11.68 -14.03 -0.44
N PHE A 42 11.86 -12.74 -0.13
CA PHE A 42 11.17 -11.66 -0.83
C PHE A 42 11.34 -11.70 -2.35
N GLU A 43 12.58 -11.81 -2.85
CA GLU A 43 12.84 -11.82 -4.30
C GLU A 43 12.21 -13.06 -4.98
N ARG A 44 12.28 -14.21 -4.32
CA ARG A 44 11.68 -15.44 -4.81
C ARG A 44 10.15 -15.34 -4.80
N ASN A 45 9.56 -14.81 -3.73
CA ASN A 45 8.13 -14.64 -3.62
C ASN A 45 7.61 -13.62 -4.63
N TYR A 46 8.29 -12.49 -4.79
CA TYR A 46 7.95 -11.49 -5.81
C TYR A 46 7.99 -12.08 -7.22
N SER A 47 9.12 -12.68 -7.60
CA SER A 47 9.28 -13.28 -8.92
C SER A 47 8.28 -14.40 -9.19
N GLY A 48 8.02 -15.24 -8.17
CA GLY A 48 7.06 -16.34 -8.26
C GLY A 48 5.62 -15.85 -8.43
N ALA A 49 5.19 -14.86 -7.64
CA ALA A 49 3.86 -14.27 -7.76
C ALA A 49 3.68 -13.61 -9.15
N LYS A 50 4.64 -12.81 -9.61
CA LYS A 50 4.57 -12.14 -10.92
C LYS A 50 4.58 -13.14 -12.09
N ALA A 51 5.40 -14.20 -12.03
CA ALA A 51 5.44 -15.25 -13.08
C ALA A 51 4.12 -16.00 -13.20
N ASN A 52 3.32 -16.04 -12.15
CA ASN A 52 1.99 -16.69 -12.15
C ASN A 52 0.83 -15.68 -12.23
N ASN A 53 1.11 -14.42 -12.62
CA ASN A 53 0.12 -13.35 -12.78
C ASN A 53 -0.70 -13.06 -11.50
N ILE A 54 -0.11 -13.27 -10.34
CA ILE A 54 -0.71 -12.93 -9.05
C ILE A 54 -0.34 -11.48 -8.72
N PRO A 55 -1.31 -10.55 -8.68
CA PRO A 55 -1.09 -9.17 -8.26
C PRO A 55 -0.54 -9.14 -6.84
N CYS A 56 0.45 -8.29 -6.57
CA CYS A 56 1.05 -8.25 -5.25
C CYS A 56 1.24 -6.84 -4.70
N GLY A 57 1.28 -6.76 -3.37
CA GLY A 57 1.78 -5.65 -2.57
C GLY A 57 2.98 -6.09 -1.74
N ALA A 58 3.42 -5.22 -0.86
CA ALA A 58 4.49 -5.56 0.08
C ALA A 58 4.20 -5.01 1.47
N TYR A 59 4.88 -5.57 2.50
CA TYR A 59 4.87 -5.00 3.83
C TYR A 59 6.27 -4.95 4.44
N TRP A 60 6.44 -4.03 5.40
CA TRP A 60 7.66 -3.81 6.14
C TRP A 60 7.38 -3.87 7.64
N TYR A 61 7.96 -4.85 8.34
CA TYR A 61 7.77 -5.03 9.77
C TYR A 61 8.59 -4.02 10.56
N SER A 62 7.94 -3.28 11.45
CA SER A 62 8.53 -2.15 12.15
C SER A 62 9.05 -2.49 13.53
N TYR A 63 10.23 -1.93 13.83
CA TYR A 63 10.77 -1.81 15.19
C TYR A 63 10.97 -0.35 15.62
N ALA A 64 10.52 0.62 14.82
CA ALA A 64 10.76 2.03 15.03
C ALA A 64 10.05 2.58 16.27
N VAL A 65 10.80 3.21 17.16
CA VAL A 65 10.29 3.89 18.36
C VAL A 65 10.41 5.42 18.25
N SER A 66 10.80 5.93 17.10
CA SER A 66 10.86 7.35 16.76
C SER A 66 10.59 7.59 15.28
N GLU A 67 10.23 8.82 14.94
CA GLU A 67 10.02 9.24 13.55
C GLU A 67 11.28 9.09 12.70
N ASP A 68 12.48 9.35 13.27
CA ASP A 68 13.74 9.17 12.55
C ASP A 68 14.06 7.70 12.27
N GLU A 69 13.72 6.81 13.19
CA GLU A 69 13.84 5.37 12.94
C GLU A 69 12.86 4.90 11.86
N ALA A 70 11.61 5.39 11.88
CA ALA A 70 10.62 5.10 10.85
C ALA A 70 11.07 5.58 9.46
N ARG A 71 11.70 6.76 9.35
CA ARG A 71 12.30 7.24 8.09
C ARG A 71 13.44 6.35 7.61
N LYS A 72 14.26 5.83 8.52
CA LYS A 72 15.32 4.85 8.16
C LYS A 72 14.73 3.54 7.68
N GLU A 73 13.69 3.03 8.35
CA GLU A 73 12.96 1.84 7.91
C GLU A 73 12.32 2.06 6.52
N ALA A 74 11.71 3.22 6.28
CA ALA A 74 11.17 3.57 4.97
C ALA A 74 12.25 3.59 3.89
N SER A 75 13.42 4.17 4.19
CA SER A 75 14.56 4.22 3.25
C SER A 75 15.06 2.82 2.89
N ALA A 76 15.17 1.92 3.86
CA ALA A 76 15.55 0.52 3.64
C ALA A 76 14.48 -0.22 2.82
N CYS A 77 13.20 -0.03 3.13
CA CYS A 77 12.07 -0.59 2.37
C CYS A 77 12.12 -0.12 0.90
N ILE A 78 12.22 1.19 0.68
CA ILE A 78 12.26 1.80 -0.67
C ILE A 78 13.41 1.22 -1.50
N GLU A 79 14.59 1.08 -0.92
CA GLU A 79 15.75 0.51 -1.64
C GLU A 79 15.50 -0.94 -2.07
N ILE A 80 14.85 -1.75 -1.23
CA ILE A 80 14.56 -3.16 -1.52
C ILE A 80 13.46 -3.32 -2.57
N ILE A 81 12.42 -2.48 -2.54
CA ILE A 81 11.30 -2.57 -3.48
C ILE A 81 11.54 -1.82 -4.80
N LYS A 82 12.61 -1.04 -4.88
CA LYS A 82 12.96 -0.22 -6.04
C LYS A 82 13.01 -1.02 -7.34
N GLY A 83 12.43 -0.46 -8.40
CA GLY A 83 12.37 -1.08 -9.74
C GLY A 83 11.35 -2.22 -9.87
N LYS A 84 10.55 -2.47 -8.84
CA LYS A 84 9.46 -3.45 -8.86
C LYS A 84 8.11 -2.74 -9.02
N GLN A 85 7.10 -3.48 -9.51
CA GLN A 85 5.72 -2.99 -9.65
C GLN A 85 4.80 -3.76 -8.72
N PHE A 86 3.95 -3.02 -7.98
CA PHE A 86 3.00 -3.59 -7.04
C PHE A 86 1.59 -3.07 -7.31
N GLU A 87 0.66 -3.97 -7.53
CA GLU A 87 -0.76 -3.65 -7.74
C GLU A 87 -1.51 -3.35 -6.44
N TYR A 88 -0.90 -3.66 -5.31
CA TYR A 88 -1.42 -3.42 -3.95
C TYR A 88 -0.50 -2.48 -3.19
N PRO A 89 -0.98 -1.85 -2.10
CA PRO A 89 -0.18 -0.90 -1.32
C PRO A 89 1.11 -1.49 -0.74
N ILE A 90 2.01 -0.61 -0.34
CA ILE A 90 3.16 -0.94 0.49
C ILE A 90 2.78 -0.60 1.94
N TYR A 91 2.71 -1.61 2.79
CA TYR A 91 2.19 -1.48 4.15
C TYR A 91 3.31 -1.33 5.18
N PHE A 92 3.12 -0.40 6.09
CA PHE A 92 3.89 -0.32 7.33
C PHE A 92 3.21 -1.20 8.36
N ASP A 93 3.90 -2.23 8.81
CA ASP A 93 3.40 -3.24 9.73
C ASP A 93 3.86 -2.92 11.15
N VAL A 94 2.90 -2.55 12.02
CA VAL A 94 3.16 -2.04 13.38
C VAL A 94 2.47 -2.94 14.40
N GLU A 95 3.29 -3.78 15.08
CA GLU A 95 2.78 -4.78 16.02
C GLU A 95 3.50 -4.77 17.39
N GLU A 96 4.66 -4.12 17.48
CA GLU A 96 5.50 -4.18 18.67
C GLU A 96 4.91 -3.40 19.86
N GLN A 97 4.76 -4.08 21.00
CA GLN A 97 4.24 -3.47 22.23
C GLN A 97 5.02 -2.22 22.63
N LYS A 98 6.37 -2.22 22.49
CA LYS A 98 7.23 -1.06 22.78
C LYS A 98 6.87 0.19 21.98
N ILE A 99 6.28 0.00 20.75
CA ILE A 99 5.79 1.14 19.95
C ILE A 99 4.48 1.64 20.55
N PHE A 100 3.57 0.75 20.91
CA PHE A 100 2.28 1.12 21.53
C PHE A 100 2.42 1.81 22.87
N ASP A 101 3.45 1.48 23.65
CA ASP A 101 3.77 2.10 24.94
C ASP A 101 4.11 3.60 24.83
N LEU A 102 4.45 4.07 23.62
CA LEU A 102 4.69 5.50 23.34
C LEU A 102 3.40 6.34 23.30
N GLY A 103 2.24 5.68 23.23
CA GLY A 103 0.94 6.34 23.19
C GLY A 103 0.52 6.82 21.77
N ARG A 104 -0.77 7.12 21.65
CA ARG A 104 -1.46 7.36 20.36
C ARG A 104 -0.77 8.39 19.45
N ASP A 105 -0.44 9.54 19.99
CA ASP A 105 0.09 10.64 19.17
C ASP A 105 1.48 10.30 18.62
N LYS A 106 2.32 9.66 19.44
CA LYS A 106 3.67 9.28 19.02
C LYS A 106 3.63 8.14 18.00
N VAL A 107 2.82 7.11 18.23
CA VAL A 107 2.58 6.02 17.27
C VAL A 107 2.12 6.58 15.93
N SER A 108 1.15 7.49 15.95
CA SER A 108 0.64 8.12 14.72
C SER A 108 1.73 8.87 13.95
N LYS A 109 2.59 9.64 14.64
CA LYS A 109 3.71 10.35 14.01
C LYS A 109 4.77 9.40 13.43
N ILE A 110 5.02 8.27 14.07
CA ILE A 110 5.90 7.22 13.55
C ILE A 110 5.33 6.65 12.25
N ILE A 111 4.03 6.33 12.22
CA ILE A 111 3.35 5.84 11.03
C ILE A 111 3.40 6.88 9.90
N GLU A 112 3.07 8.13 10.21
CA GLU A 112 3.11 9.24 9.24
C GLU A 112 4.51 9.42 8.66
N ALA A 113 5.56 9.32 9.49
CA ALA A 113 6.95 9.46 9.04
C ALA A 113 7.35 8.39 8.02
N PHE A 114 6.99 7.13 8.25
CA PHE A 114 7.25 6.03 7.30
C PHE A 114 6.44 6.21 6.01
N CYS A 115 5.13 6.37 6.14
CA CYS A 115 4.23 6.45 4.99
C CYS A 115 4.52 7.67 4.11
N HIS A 116 4.89 8.81 4.72
CA HIS A 116 5.27 10.01 3.97
C HIS A 116 6.51 9.78 3.09
N GLU A 117 7.54 9.09 3.59
CA GLU A 117 8.73 8.78 2.77
C GLU A 117 8.38 7.82 1.61
N LEU A 118 7.50 6.84 1.83
CA LEU A 118 6.98 5.99 0.73
C LEU A 118 6.27 6.82 -0.34
N GLU A 119 5.36 7.71 0.06
CA GLU A 119 4.63 8.57 -0.88
C GLU A 119 5.56 9.49 -1.67
N LYS A 120 6.56 10.10 -1.03
CA LYS A 120 7.59 10.90 -1.69
C LYS A 120 8.35 10.09 -2.74
N ALA A 121 8.56 8.81 -2.52
CA ALA A 121 9.20 7.90 -3.45
C ALA A 121 8.25 7.35 -4.54
N GLY A 122 6.97 7.76 -4.55
CA GLY A 122 5.96 7.36 -5.53
C GLY A 122 5.33 6.00 -5.22
N TYR A 123 5.23 5.64 -3.95
CA TYR A 123 4.54 4.42 -3.53
C TYR A 123 3.23 4.74 -2.82
N PHE A 124 2.22 3.92 -3.06
CA PHE A 124 0.92 3.98 -2.39
C PHE A 124 1.05 3.36 -1.00
N ALA A 125 1.06 4.20 0.03
CA ALA A 125 1.33 3.80 1.40
C ALA A 125 0.10 3.25 2.11
N GLY A 126 0.31 2.25 2.96
CA GLY A 126 -0.70 1.64 3.82
C GLY A 126 -0.18 1.37 5.23
N LEU A 127 -1.10 1.00 6.11
CA LEU A 127 -0.85 0.64 7.51
C LEU A 127 -1.47 -0.72 7.78
N TYR A 128 -0.69 -1.65 8.34
CA TYR A 128 -1.20 -2.87 8.91
C TYR A 128 -1.10 -2.83 10.44
N MET A 129 -2.18 -3.19 11.10
CA MET A 129 -2.26 -3.38 12.55
C MET A 129 -3.43 -4.30 12.90
N SER A 130 -3.34 -4.96 14.07
CA SER A 130 -4.50 -5.62 14.67
C SER A 130 -5.58 -4.61 15.08
N ALA A 131 -6.84 -5.02 15.08
CA ALA A 131 -8.01 -4.15 15.29
C ALA A 131 -7.95 -3.32 16.58
N TYR A 132 -7.57 -3.94 17.71
CA TYR A 132 -7.48 -3.24 18.99
C TYR A 132 -6.36 -2.17 19.01
N PRO A 133 -5.10 -2.45 18.67
CA PRO A 133 -4.07 -1.42 18.54
C PRO A 133 -4.44 -0.31 17.56
N LEU A 134 -5.00 -0.66 16.41
CA LEU A 134 -5.43 0.31 15.39
C LEU A 134 -6.46 1.29 15.97
N THR A 135 -7.42 0.81 16.75
CA THR A 135 -8.42 1.66 17.39
C THR A 135 -7.80 2.54 18.48
N LYS A 136 -6.96 1.96 19.33
CA LYS A 136 -6.46 2.60 20.55
C LYS A 136 -5.29 3.56 20.31
N TYR A 137 -4.34 3.16 19.44
CA TYR A 137 -3.05 3.82 19.33
C TYR A 137 -2.86 4.60 18.02
N THR A 138 -3.92 4.79 17.23
CA THR A 138 -3.84 5.66 16.04
C THR A 138 -4.86 6.79 16.10
N THR A 139 -4.49 7.94 15.53
CA THR A 139 -5.39 9.09 15.37
C THR A 139 -6.38 8.85 14.22
N GLU A 140 -7.51 9.58 14.24
CA GLU A 140 -8.47 9.54 13.12
C GLU A 140 -7.86 10.02 11.80
N HIS A 141 -6.87 10.91 11.86
CA HIS A 141 -6.14 11.36 10.68
C HIS A 141 -5.44 10.19 10.00
N VAL A 142 -4.61 9.43 10.72
CA VAL A 142 -3.88 8.27 10.20
C VAL A 142 -4.83 7.22 9.59
N LYS A 143 -5.90 6.87 10.32
CA LYS A 143 -6.90 5.90 9.88
C LYS A 143 -7.60 6.26 8.56
N ARG A 144 -7.77 7.55 8.28
CA ARG A 144 -8.44 8.04 7.07
C ARG A 144 -7.49 8.37 5.94
N ARG A 145 -6.22 8.65 6.28
CA ARG A 145 -5.21 9.10 5.32
C ARG A 145 -4.58 7.95 4.53
N TYR A 146 -4.35 6.82 5.19
CA TYR A 146 -3.62 5.69 4.61
C TYR A 146 -4.54 4.49 4.34
N ALA A 147 -4.12 3.62 3.41
CA ALA A 147 -4.79 2.35 3.18
C ALA A 147 -4.66 1.46 4.43
N VAL A 148 -5.77 1.11 5.04
CA VAL A 148 -5.76 0.26 6.24
C VAL A 148 -5.92 -1.20 5.86
N TRP A 149 -5.03 -2.02 6.37
CA TRP A 149 -5.09 -3.48 6.42
C TRP A 149 -5.21 -3.89 7.88
N VAL A 150 -6.38 -4.36 8.27
CA VAL A 150 -6.71 -4.69 9.66
C VAL A 150 -6.64 -6.20 9.89
N ALA A 151 -5.98 -6.64 10.96
CA ALA A 151 -6.01 -8.03 11.40
C ALA A 151 -7.01 -8.22 12.53
N ASN A 152 -7.86 -9.23 12.40
CA ASN A 152 -8.77 -9.66 13.46
C ASN A 152 -9.29 -11.06 13.13
N TYR A 153 -8.84 -12.04 13.89
CA TYR A 153 -9.08 -13.46 13.62
C TYR A 153 -10.33 -13.98 14.33
N ASP A 154 -10.89 -15.07 13.82
CA ASP A 154 -12.00 -15.83 14.40
C ASP A 154 -13.27 -15.01 14.67
N VAL A 155 -13.51 -13.99 13.86
CA VAL A 155 -14.68 -13.11 13.92
C VAL A 155 -15.38 -13.07 12.56
N SER A 156 -16.67 -12.69 12.56
CA SER A 156 -17.43 -12.54 11.31
C SER A 156 -17.13 -11.24 10.55
N LYS A 157 -16.58 -10.25 11.26
CA LYS A 157 -16.11 -8.96 10.76
C LYS A 157 -15.10 -8.37 11.72
N PRO A 158 -14.18 -7.49 11.28
CA PRO A 158 -13.26 -6.84 12.20
C PRO A 158 -13.97 -6.04 13.30
N ASP A 159 -13.44 -6.12 14.52
CA ASP A 159 -13.83 -5.24 15.63
C ASP A 159 -13.11 -3.88 15.47
N TYR A 160 -13.37 -3.27 14.34
CA TYR A 160 -12.86 -1.97 13.94
C TYR A 160 -13.90 -1.24 13.09
N SER A 161 -14.29 -0.04 13.54
CA SER A 161 -15.36 0.74 12.91
C SER A 161 -14.89 1.76 11.87
N GLY A 162 -13.55 1.95 11.73
CA GLY A 162 -12.97 2.86 10.74
C GLY A 162 -12.92 2.26 9.33
N PRO A 163 -12.48 3.04 8.32
CA PRO A 163 -12.31 2.53 6.97
C PRO A 163 -11.14 1.55 6.89
N TYR A 164 -11.32 0.47 6.15
CA TYR A 164 -10.25 -0.47 5.81
C TYR A 164 -10.45 -1.03 4.40
N GLY A 165 -9.35 -1.33 3.73
CA GLY A 165 -9.37 -1.90 2.39
C GLY A 165 -9.08 -3.40 2.38
N ILE A 166 -8.28 -3.90 3.34
CA ILE A 166 -7.98 -5.32 3.51
C ILE A 166 -8.26 -5.73 4.96
N TRP A 167 -8.76 -6.95 5.12
CA TRP A 167 -8.92 -7.65 6.38
C TRP A 167 -8.17 -8.97 6.37
N GLN A 168 -7.16 -9.11 7.23
CA GLN A 168 -6.52 -10.38 7.53
C GLN A 168 -7.40 -11.13 8.55
N LYS A 169 -8.07 -12.15 8.08
CA LYS A 169 -9.13 -12.83 8.82
C LYS A 169 -8.69 -14.09 9.55
N SER A 170 -7.52 -14.63 9.19
CA SER A 170 -6.99 -15.87 9.77
C SER A 170 -5.50 -15.97 9.53
N SER A 171 -4.79 -16.58 10.49
CA SER A 171 -3.37 -16.97 10.40
C SER A 171 -3.16 -18.47 10.22
N SER A 172 -4.22 -19.20 9.89
CA SER A 172 -4.19 -20.69 9.84
C SER A 172 -4.80 -21.25 8.54
N GLY A 173 -4.76 -20.46 7.46
CA GLY A 173 -5.20 -20.91 6.15
C GLY A 173 -4.30 -22.02 5.58
N ILE A 174 -4.87 -22.84 4.70
CA ILE A 174 -4.13 -23.85 3.94
C ILE A 174 -4.31 -23.54 2.45
N VAL A 175 -3.18 -23.34 1.76
CA VAL A 175 -3.15 -22.97 0.35
C VAL A 175 -2.22 -23.94 -0.38
N ASP A 176 -2.68 -24.48 -1.50
CA ASP A 176 -1.87 -25.40 -2.30
C ASP A 176 -0.59 -24.71 -2.80
N GLY A 177 0.54 -25.40 -2.72
CA GLY A 177 1.85 -24.82 -3.02
C GLY A 177 2.58 -24.17 -1.84
N ILE A 178 1.91 -24.06 -0.66
CA ILE A 178 2.50 -23.54 0.57
C ILE A 178 2.48 -24.63 1.65
N ALA A 179 3.63 -24.87 2.27
CA ALA A 179 3.73 -25.84 3.37
C ALA A 179 3.34 -25.17 4.70
N GLY A 180 2.39 -25.77 5.43
CA GLY A 180 1.93 -25.25 6.73
C GLY A 180 0.90 -24.13 6.61
N ASN A 181 0.78 -23.35 7.65
CA ASN A 181 -0.20 -22.27 7.74
C ASN A 181 0.22 -21.02 6.95
N VAL A 182 -0.76 -20.35 6.41
CA VAL A 182 -0.60 -19.06 5.74
C VAL A 182 -1.71 -18.10 6.17
N ASP A 183 -1.38 -16.82 6.25
CA ASP A 183 -2.34 -15.77 6.55
C ASP A 183 -3.29 -15.57 5.37
N VAL A 184 -4.57 -15.36 5.69
CA VAL A 184 -5.65 -15.26 4.69
C VAL A 184 -6.35 -13.92 4.82
N ASP A 185 -6.47 -13.26 3.68
CA ASP A 185 -6.99 -11.91 3.55
C ASP A 185 -8.26 -11.82 2.71
N VAL A 186 -9.03 -10.77 2.98
CA VAL A 186 -10.12 -10.32 2.10
C VAL A 186 -9.92 -8.85 1.79
N CYS A 187 -9.86 -8.52 0.50
CA CYS A 187 -9.76 -7.15 0.02
C CYS A 187 -11.12 -6.65 -0.50
N TYR A 188 -11.48 -5.43 -0.11
CA TYR A 188 -12.73 -4.76 -0.46
C TYR A 188 -12.54 -3.59 -1.43
N THR A 189 -11.29 -3.18 -1.68
CA THR A 189 -10.91 -2.03 -2.50
C THR A 189 -10.24 -2.49 -3.78
N ASP A 190 -10.57 -1.88 -4.92
CA ASP A 190 -9.88 -2.15 -6.19
C ASP A 190 -8.55 -1.37 -6.26
N TYR A 191 -7.58 -1.81 -5.44
CA TYR A 191 -6.24 -1.22 -5.42
C TYR A 191 -5.53 -1.27 -6.77
N PRO A 192 -5.60 -2.38 -7.55
CA PRO A 192 -4.95 -2.42 -8.85
C PRO A 192 -5.35 -1.28 -9.80
N THR A 193 -6.64 -0.96 -9.85
CA THR A 193 -7.14 0.14 -10.68
C THR A 193 -6.69 1.50 -10.10
N VAL A 194 -6.81 1.71 -8.81
CA VAL A 194 -6.43 2.97 -8.15
C VAL A 194 -4.94 3.26 -8.34
N ILE A 195 -4.07 2.30 -8.02
CA ILE A 195 -2.61 2.49 -8.04
C ILE A 195 -2.11 2.71 -9.47
N LYS A 196 -2.62 1.93 -10.45
CA LYS A 196 -2.25 2.13 -11.86
C LYS A 196 -2.69 3.48 -12.40
N ASN A 197 -3.88 3.94 -12.04
CA ASN A 197 -4.38 5.26 -12.47
C ASN A 197 -3.56 6.41 -11.88
N LEU A 198 -3.07 6.28 -10.64
CA LEU A 198 -2.19 7.27 -10.02
C LEU A 198 -0.76 7.23 -10.60
N GLY A 199 -0.35 6.11 -11.18
CA GLY A 199 1.03 5.89 -11.61
C GLY A 199 2.00 5.71 -10.45
N ASP A 200 1.50 5.16 -9.33
CA ASP A 200 2.29 4.81 -8.16
C ASP A 200 2.84 3.38 -8.23
N ASN A 201 3.65 2.98 -7.25
CA ASN A 201 4.18 1.62 -7.12
C ASN A 201 4.94 1.12 -8.36
N GLY A 202 5.65 2.00 -9.05
CA GLY A 202 6.44 1.66 -10.23
C GLY A 202 5.63 1.58 -11.53
N PHE A 203 4.34 1.90 -11.52
CA PHE A 203 3.56 2.08 -12.74
C PHE A 203 3.83 3.45 -13.38
N PRO A 204 3.73 3.56 -14.72
CA PRO A 204 3.92 4.83 -15.40
C PRO A 204 2.80 5.81 -14.97
N LYS A 205 3.19 7.05 -14.68
CA LYS A 205 2.21 8.12 -14.51
C LYS A 205 1.48 8.32 -15.83
N HIS A 206 0.15 8.30 -15.79
CA HIS A 206 -0.62 8.73 -16.93
C HIS A 206 -0.32 10.22 -17.16
N THR A 207 0.46 10.53 -18.18
CA THR A 207 0.44 11.88 -18.72
C THR A 207 -0.96 12.07 -19.29
N ALA A 208 -1.78 12.89 -18.62
CA ALA A 208 -2.99 13.35 -19.26
C ALA A 208 -2.59 13.86 -20.66
N PRO A 209 -3.34 13.51 -21.73
CA PRO A 209 -3.07 14.11 -23.03
C PRO A 209 -3.00 15.61 -22.78
N ALA A 210 -1.94 16.25 -23.29
CA ALA A 210 -1.75 17.67 -23.12
C ALA A 210 -3.09 18.32 -23.53
N HIS A 211 -3.76 18.95 -22.58
CA HIS A 211 -4.96 19.72 -22.89
C HIS A 211 -4.52 20.72 -23.96
N THR A 212 -4.85 20.46 -25.21
CA THR A 212 -4.76 21.46 -26.26
C THR A 212 -5.76 22.52 -25.83
N LYS A 213 -5.24 23.61 -25.29
CA LYS A 213 -6.06 24.76 -24.93
C LYS A 213 -6.94 25.08 -26.12
N LYS A 214 -8.25 24.98 -25.95
CA LYS A 214 -9.18 25.34 -27.01
C LYS A 214 -9.13 26.86 -27.15
N THR A 215 -8.81 27.28 -28.34
CA THR A 215 -8.90 28.70 -28.71
C THR A 215 -10.20 28.94 -29.44
N MET A 216 -10.89 29.97 -29.07
CA MET A 216 -12.11 30.42 -29.75
C MET A 216 -11.90 31.83 -30.28
N LYS A 217 -12.12 32.04 -31.58
CA LYS A 217 -12.14 33.36 -32.15
C LYS A 217 -13.49 34.01 -31.83
N VAL A 218 -13.44 35.16 -31.16
CA VAL A 218 -14.62 35.97 -30.88
C VAL A 218 -14.55 37.25 -31.72
N THR A 219 -15.64 37.56 -32.40
CA THR A 219 -15.81 38.82 -33.14
C THR A 219 -16.98 39.57 -32.53
N VAL A 220 -16.77 40.82 -32.17
CA VAL A 220 -17.80 41.72 -31.61
C VAL A 220 -17.91 42.93 -32.53
N GLU A 221 -19.15 43.27 -32.93
CA GLU A 221 -19.45 44.50 -33.65
C GLU A 221 -20.05 45.50 -32.66
N TYR A 222 -19.46 46.70 -32.63
CA TYR A 222 -19.94 47.79 -31.79
C TYR A 222 -19.62 49.12 -32.45
N ASP A 223 -20.63 50.03 -32.56
CA ASP A 223 -20.53 51.38 -33.09
C ASP A 223 -19.84 51.45 -34.46
N ASP A 224 -20.38 50.66 -35.43
CA ASP A 224 -19.86 50.47 -36.79
C ASP A 224 -18.40 49.96 -36.91
N HIS A 225 -17.86 49.44 -35.83
CA HIS A 225 -16.52 48.85 -35.76
C HIS A 225 -16.58 47.38 -35.42
N THR A 226 -15.70 46.59 -36.07
CA THR A 226 -15.55 45.15 -35.81
C THR A 226 -14.29 44.89 -35.02
N TYR A 227 -14.43 44.24 -33.84
CA TYR A 227 -13.35 43.83 -32.96
C TYR A 227 -13.23 42.31 -32.99
N SER A 228 -12.04 41.76 -33.19
CA SER A 228 -11.83 40.33 -33.12
C SER A 228 -10.64 39.97 -32.22
N GLY A 229 -10.78 38.93 -31.44
CA GLY A 229 -9.76 38.41 -30.55
C GLY A 229 -9.84 36.90 -30.40
N LEU A 230 -8.77 36.33 -29.86
CA LEU A 230 -8.72 34.90 -29.45
C LEU A 230 -8.91 34.82 -27.95
N LEU A 231 -9.88 34.02 -27.52
CA LEU A 231 -10.02 33.59 -26.13
C LEU A 231 -9.33 32.23 -25.97
N GLU A 232 -8.54 32.12 -24.95
CA GLU A 232 -7.91 30.84 -24.55
C GLU A 232 -8.58 30.33 -23.27
N GLU A 233 -8.81 29.03 -23.22
CA GLU A 233 -9.26 28.35 -21.99
C GLU A 233 -8.18 28.51 -20.89
N GLN A 234 -8.58 29.00 -19.71
CA GLN A 234 -7.69 29.19 -18.55
C GLN A 234 -7.57 27.96 -17.70
#